data_f23f26345093639d216a835e7538139f
#
_entry.id   f23f26345093639d216a835e7538139f
#
_cell.length_a   1.000
_cell.length_b   1.000
_cell.length_c   1.000
_cell.angle_alpha   90.00
_cell.angle_beta   90.00
_cell.angle_gamma   90.00
#
_symmetry.space_group_name_H-M   'P 1'
#
loop_
_entity.id
_entity.type
_entity.pdbx_description
1 polymer ?
#
loop_
_entity_poly.entity_id
_entity_poly.type
_entity_poly.pdbx_seq_one_letter_code
_entity_poly.pdbx_strand_id
1 'polypeptide(L)'
;MITVVGAGLAGSLLALELADRGLAVSLIEAGTAAGATALSYGLLPWSAGRAWRRLQRRHGDLGLRQRWLQLGARGLPLPALQVDGQRFAAAMQPILQGLGVERRTDQPPLAARTPVVLACGAGCRALAPHLEARLRVSWAGILELELGPAGAWLGWRQGLAQLPQRFGRQALERRAPQLQQEAWVVDGGLVPCGDRLLAGQISLIRPGLEAGQGPDAAVMEQRLRSALAAQWPDLATAPGQYRQCAVSFCTDGRPLAGPCGPDQWVLAGFSGAFAQVPDAAHGMADQLAAKWAP
;
A
#
# COMPACT_ATOMS: atom_id res chain seq x y z
N MET A 1 1.43 13.30 -23.62
CA MET A 1 1.86 13.27 -22.19
C MET A 1 0.71 12.71 -21.37
N ILE A 2 0.99 11.77 -20.46
CA ILE A 2 0.01 11.16 -19.55
C ILE A 2 0.27 11.68 -18.13
N THR A 3 -0.78 12.13 -17.45
CA THR A 3 -0.69 12.60 -16.06
C THR A 3 -1.07 11.48 -15.11
N VAL A 4 -0.16 11.10 -14.19
CA VAL A 4 -0.41 10.14 -13.11
C VAL A 4 -0.51 10.89 -11.80
N VAL A 5 -1.61 10.74 -11.08
CA VAL A 5 -1.86 11.43 -9.80
C VAL A 5 -1.64 10.48 -8.63
N GLY A 6 -0.64 10.76 -7.81
CA GLY A 6 -0.18 9.97 -6.67
C GLY A 6 1.12 9.22 -6.95
N ALA A 7 2.17 9.52 -6.19
CA ALA A 7 3.49 8.88 -6.29
C ALA A 7 3.69 7.75 -5.25
N GLY A 8 2.60 7.12 -4.79
CA GLY A 8 2.64 5.88 -4.04
C GLY A 8 3.01 4.67 -4.91
N LEU A 9 2.84 3.45 -4.37
CA LEU A 9 3.16 2.20 -5.07
C LEU A 9 2.53 2.12 -6.47
N ALA A 10 1.23 2.38 -6.57
CA ALA A 10 0.49 2.24 -7.82
C ALA A 10 0.92 3.27 -8.87
N GLY A 11 0.97 4.54 -8.49
CA GLY A 11 1.34 5.60 -9.44
C GLY A 11 2.80 5.55 -9.86
N SER A 12 3.72 5.25 -8.94
CA SER A 12 5.14 5.11 -9.28
C SER A 12 5.40 3.95 -10.24
N LEU A 13 4.78 2.78 -10.01
CA LEU A 13 4.92 1.64 -10.92
C LEU A 13 4.25 1.89 -12.27
N LEU A 14 3.10 2.56 -12.30
CA LEU A 14 2.47 2.93 -13.56
C LEU A 14 3.33 3.95 -14.33
N ALA A 15 3.85 4.98 -13.68
CA ALA A 15 4.72 5.96 -14.31
C ALA A 15 5.99 5.29 -14.89
N LEU A 16 6.56 4.34 -14.16
CA LEU A 16 7.69 3.53 -14.61
C LEU A 16 7.34 2.74 -15.89
N GLU A 17 6.24 1.99 -15.86
CA GLU A 17 5.81 1.15 -16.98
C GLU A 17 5.43 1.98 -18.23
N LEU A 18 4.89 3.18 -18.06
CA LEU A 18 4.60 4.11 -19.14
C LEU A 18 5.89 4.70 -19.75
N ALA A 19 6.80 5.18 -18.90
CA ALA A 19 8.08 5.72 -19.33
C ALA A 19 8.94 4.68 -20.07
N ASP A 20 8.93 3.44 -19.61
CA ASP A 20 9.58 2.28 -20.26
C ASP A 20 9.05 2.01 -21.69
N ARG A 21 7.82 2.44 -21.98
CA ARG A 21 7.20 2.37 -23.33
C ARG A 21 7.43 3.65 -24.16
N GLY A 22 8.26 4.56 -23.66
CA GLY A 22 8.59 5.82 -24.37
C GLY A 22 7.49 6.88 -24.29
N LEU A 23 6.51 6.73 -23.41
CA LEU A 23 5.45 7.72 -23.22
C LEU A 23 5.92 8.85 -22.30
N ALA A 24 5.62 10.08 -22.65
CA ALA A 24 5.86 11.24 -21.79
C ALA A 24 4.89 11.21 -20.59
N VAL A 25 5.44 11.23 -19.36
CA VAL A 25 4.68 11.11 -18.12
C VAL A 25 4.94 12.30 -17.21
N SER A 26 3.86 12.85 -16.64
CA SER A 26 3.88 13.79 -15.51
C SER A 26 3.31 13.09 -14.28
N LEU A 27 4.08 12.99 -13.19
CA LEU A 27 3.71 12.37 -11.94
C LEU A 27 3.45 13.44 -10.88
N ILE A 28 2.19 13.55 -10.42
CA ILE A 28 1.77 14.53 -9.44
C ILE A 28 1.74 13.91 -8.04
N GLU A 29 2.40 14.56 -7.07
CA GLU A 29 2.39 14.15 -5.66
C GLU A 29 2.04 15.34 -4.77
N ALA A 30 1.06 15.18 -3.90
CA ALA A 30 0.60 16.23 -3.00
C ALA A 30 1.58 16.60 -1.87
N GLY A 31 2.71 15.89 -1.76
CA GLY A 31 3.75 16.17 -0.76
C GLY A 31 3.33 15.85 0.68
N THR A 32 2.26 15.07 0.88
CA THR A 32 1.77 14.69 2.21
C THR A 32 2.62 13.56 2.82
N ALA A 33 2.51 13.40 4.14
CA ALA A 33 3.23 12.39 4.93
C ALA A 33 3.14 10.98 4.34
N ALA A 34 4.07 10.12 4.74
CA ALA A 34 4.20 8.75 4.27
C ALA A 34 2.85 8.04 4.12
N GLY A 35 2.48 7.73 2.89
CA GLY A 35 1.23 7.05 2.57
C GLY A 35 1.29 5.54 2.86
N ALA A 36 0.24 4.83 2.49
CA ALA A 36 0.06 3.41 2.75
C ALA A 36 1.23 2.52 2.27
N THR A 37 1.97 2.94 1.26
CA THR A 37 3.15 2.22 0.75
C THR A 37 4.23 2.05 1.82
N ALA A 38 4.55 3.11 2.54
CA ALA A 38 5.60 3.11 3.57
C ALA A 38 5.17 2.42 4.87
N LEU A 39 3.87 2.35 5.14
CA LEU A 39 3.28 1.77 6.35
C LEU A 39 2.81 0.31 6.16
N SER A 40 3.05 -0.29 5.01
CA SER A 40 2.69 -1.67 4.72
C SER A 40 3.80 -2.64 5.12
N TYR A 41 3.43 -3.85 5.49
CA TYR A 41 4.38 -4.97 5.63
C TYR A 41 5.14 -5.30 4.34
N GLY A 42 4.57 -4.95 3.19
CA GLY A 42 5.14 -5.28 1.88
C GLY A 42 5.22 -6.77 1.58
N LEU A 43 4.60 -7.63 2.41
CA LEU A 43 4.62 -9.08 2.21
C LEU A 43 3.73 -9.48 1.03
N LEU A 44 4.24 -10.42 0.24
CA LEU A 44 3.53 -11.01 -0.89
C LEU A 44 3.87 -12.50 -1.02
N PRO A 45 2.95 -13.31 -1.58
CA PRO A 45 3.21 -14.73 -1.80
C PRO A 45 4.32 -14.90 -2.85
N TRP A 46 5.02 -16.01 -2.78
CA TRP A 46 6.13 -16.33 -3.70
C TRP A 46 5.72 -16.24 -5.18
N SER A 47 4.49 -16.64 -5.50
CA SER A 47 3.92 -16.60 -6.86
C SER A 47 3.83 -15.19 -7.43
N ALA A 48 3.55 -14.18 -6.62
CA ALA A 48 3.46 -12.79 -7.05
C ALA A 48 4.85 -12.13 -7.30
N GLY A 49 5.95 -12.83 -6.99
CA GLY A 49 7.30 -12.30 -7.13
C GLY A 49 7.80 -12.19 -8.58
N ARG A 50 7.11 -12.78 -9.56
CA ARG A 50 7.56 -12.75 -10.97
C ARG A 50 7.66 -11.33 -11.50
N ALA A 51 6.64 -10.52 -11.30
CA ALA A 51 6.59 -9.13 -11.73
C ALA A 51 7.68 -8.30 -11.04
N TRP A 52 7.85 -8.43 -9.74
CA TRP A 52 8.90 -7.74 -8.99
C TRP A 52 10.31 -8.12 -9.45
N ARG A 53 10.58 -9.41 -9.70
CA ARG A 53 11.90 -9.85 -10.21
C ARG A 53 12.16 -9.31 -11.61
N ARG A 54 11.12 -9.21 -12.48
CA ARG A 54 11.22 -8.57 -13.78
C ARG A 54 11.63 -7.10 -13.65
N LEU A 55 10.95 -6.35 -12.78
CA LEU A 55 11.24 -4.95 -12.50
C LEU A 55 12.65 -4.75 -11.94
N GLN A 56 13.07 -5.56 -10.96
CA GLN A 56 14.42 -5.46 -10.40
C GLN A 56 15.53 -5.78 -11.40
N ARG A 57 15.32 -6.74 -12.31
CA ARG A 57 16.31 -7.01 -13.36
C ARG A 57 16.49 -5.84 -14.32
N ARG A 58 15.45 -5.03 -14.50
CA ARG A 58 15.45 -3.90 -15.44
C ARG A 58 15.93 -2.61 -14.80
N HIS A 59 15.58 -2.36 -13.56
CA HIS A 59 15.76 -1.08 -12.90
C HIS A 59 16.62 -1.13 -11.63
N GLY A 60 17.20 -2.27 -11.29
CA GLY A 60 18.00 -2.43 -10.08
C GLY A 60 17.19 -2.75 -8.83
N ASP A 61 17.76 -2.52 -7.66
CA ASP A 61 17.17 -2.90 -6.38
C ASP A 61 15.94 -2.03 -6.03
N LEU A 62 14.77 -2.62 -6.08
CA LEU A 62 13.49 -2.03 -5.68
C LEU A 62 13.04 -2.45 -4.28
N GLY A 63 13.94 -2.96 -3.45
CA GLY A 63 13.62 -3.36 -2.09
C GLY A 63 13.02 -4.75 -1.94
N LEU A 64 12.96 -5.58 -3.00
CA LEU A 64 12.47 -6.96 -2.92
C LEU A 64 13.48 -7.85 -2.20
N ARG A 65 13.02 -8.60 -1.19
CA ARG A 65 13.82 -9.54 -0.39
C ARG A 65 13.06 -10.85 -0.19
N GLN A 66 13.78 -11.93 -0.02
CA GLN A 66 13.22 -13.19 0.47
C GLN A 66 12.97 -13.11 1.97
N ARG A 67 11.89 -13.72 2.42
CA ARG A 67 11.51 -13.83 3.83
C ARG A 67 10.96 -15.20 4.15
N TRP A 68 11.03 -15.57 5.41
CA TRP A 68 10.26 -16.68 5.96
C TRP A 68 9.01 -16.12 6.62
N LEU A 69 7.86 -16.71 6.31
CA LEU A 69 6.55 -16.30 6.84
C LEU A 69 5.93 -17.45 7.63
N GLN A 70 5.57 -17.21 8.87
CA GLN A 70 4.79 -18.11 9.71
C GLN A 70 3.36 -17.58 9.85
N LEU A 71 2.39 -18.43 9.54
CA LEU A 71 0.96 -18.12 9.70
C LEU A 71 0.43 -18.76 10.99
N GLY A 72 0.01 -17.92 11.94
CA GLY A 72 -0.37 -18.35 13.27
C GLY A 72 0.82 -18.85 14.12
N ALA A 73 0.59 -19.02 15.42
CA ALA A 73 1.66 -19.36 16.38
C ALA A 73 2.29 -20.75 16.15
N ARG A 74 1.58 -21.67 15.51
CA ARG A 74 2.00 -23.08 15.28
C ARG A 74 2.26 -23.41 13.83
N GLY A 75 2.14 -22.44 12.92
CA GLY A 75 2.38 -22.65 11.49
C GLY A 75 3.85 -22.97 11.19
N LEU A 76 4.10 -23.77 10.18
CA LEU A 76 5.46 -23.97 9.67
C LEU A 76 5.89 -22.71 8.89
N PRO A 77 7.17 -22.31 8.96
CA PRO A 77 7.68 -21.23 8.12
C PRO A 77 7.60 -21.59 6.63
N LEU A 78 7.01 -20.70 5.84
CA LEU A 78 6.88 -20.82 4.39
C LEU A 78 7.72 -19.72 3.72
N PRO A 79 8.28 -20.00 2.53
CA PRO A 79 8.98 -18.96 1.77
C PRO A 79 7.98 -17.91 1.27
N ALA A 80 8.31 -16.65 1.49
CA ALA A 80 7.57 -15.49 1.05
C ALA A 80 8.52 -14.44 0.49
N LEU A 81 7.95 -13.38 -0.05
CA LEU A 81 8.69 -12.21 -0.51
C LEU A 81 8.21 -10.99 0.26
N GLN A 82 9.09 -10.01 0.38
CA GLN A 82 8.81 -8.70 0.97
C GLN A 82 9.39 -7.62 0.08
N VAL A 83 8.64 -6.55 -0.12
CA VAL A 83 9.15 -5.30 -0.65
C VAL A 83 9.16 -4.27 0.48
N ASP A 84 10.32 -3.77 0.82
CA ASP A 84 10.44 -2.65 1.75
C ASP A 84 9.91 -1.38 1.08
N GLY A 85 8.77 -0.88 1.56
CA GLY A 85 8.09 0.27 0.96
C GLY A 85 8.88 1.57 1.02
N GLN A 86 9.76 1.75 2.02
CA GLN A 86 10.62 2.94 2.13
C GLN A 86 11.79 2.83 1.13
N ARG A 87 12.43 1.66 1.04
CA ARG A 87 13.48 1.41 0.04
C ARG A 87 12.92 1.52 -1.38
N PHE A 88 11.73 0.99 -1.62
CA PHE A 88 11.03 1.15 -2.89
C PHE A 88 10.84 2.63 -3.24
N ALA A 89 10.29 3.43 -2.34
CA ALA A 89 10.07 4.85 -2.58
C ALA A 89 11.38 5.62 -2.85
N ALA A 90 12.43 5.32 -2.10
CA ALA A 90 13.75 5.91 -2.29
C ALA A 90 14.37 5.53 -3.66
N ALA A 91 14.24 4.27 -4.08
CA ALA A 91 14.77 3.79 -5.35
C ALA A 91 13.99 4.36 -6.56
N MET A 92 12.67 4.51 -6.44
CA MET A 92 11.83 4.99 -7.53
C MET A 92 12.14 6.42 -7.98
N GLN A 93 12.53 7.29 -7.05
CA GLN A 93 12.78 8.69 -7.37
C GLN A 93 13.88 8.88 -8.45
N PRO A 94 15.12 8.39 -8.26
CA PRO A 94 16.17 8.55 -9.29
C PRO A 94 15.86 7.77 -10.57
N ILE A 95 15.17 6.62 -10.49
CA ILE A 95 14.79 5.83 -11.67
C ILE A 95 13.83 6.63 -12.56
N LEU A 96 12.75 7.17 -12.00
CA LEU A 96 11.78 7.96 -12.74
C LEU A 96 12.39 9.24 -13.31
N GLN A 97 13.27 9.89 -12.55
CA GLN A 97 14.01 11.05 -13.04
C GLN A 97 14.91 10.70 -14.23
N GLY A 98 15.63 9.58 -14.16
CA GLY A 98 16.49 9.09 -15.25
C GLY A 98 15.71 8.72 -16.52
N LEU A 99 14.43 8.35 -16.38
CA LEU A 99 13.52 8.07 -17.50
C LEU A 99 12.77 9.32 -18.00
N GLY A 100 13.09 10.51 -17.48
CA GLY A 100 12.48 11.76 -17.90
C GLY A 100 11.03 11.98 -17.40
N VAL A 101 10.61 11.28 -16.34
CA VAL A 101 9.31 11.53 -15.72
C VAL A 101 9.32 12.86 -14.98
N GLU A 102 8.45 13.78 -15.40
CA GLU A 102 8.27 15.07 -14.75
C GLU A 102 7.55 14.90 -13.42
N ARG A 103 8.13 15.37 -12.30
CA ARG A 103 7.46 15.38 -10.99
C ARG A 103 6.91 16.75 -10.67
N ARG A 104 5.67 16.79 -10.21
CA ARG A 104 4.94 18.03 -9.87
C ARG A 104 4.24 17.88 -8.53
N THR A 105 3.99 19.02 -7.88
CA THR A 105 3.27 19.11 -6.58
C THR A 105 1.98 19.92 -6.66
N ASP A 106 1.65 20.45 -7.83
CA ASP A 106 0.45 21.21 -8.08
C ASP A 106 -0.82 20.34 -8.19
N GLN A 107 -1.98 21.00 -8.25
CA GLN A 107 -3.23 20.27 -8.42
C GLN A 107 -3.33 19.61 -9.80
N PRO A 108 -3.87 18.38 -9.88
CA PRO A 108 -4.01 17.69 -11.15
C PRO A 108 -4.97 18.44 -12.08
N PRO A 109 -4.64 18.57 -13.37
CA PRO A 109 -5.49 19.18 -14.38
C PRO A 109 -6.64 18.24 -14.77
N LEU A 110 -7.63 18.02 -13.90
CA LEU A 110 -8.73 17.06 -14.12
C LEU A 110 -9.61 17.41 -15.34
N ALA A 111 -9.56 18.65 -15.82
CA ALA A 111 -10.29 19.11 -16.99
C ALA A 111 -9.46 19.16 -18.27
N ALA A 112 -8.21 18.66 -18.27
CA ALA A 112 -7.33 18.69 -19.44
C ALA A 112 -7.75 17.65 -20.49
N ARG A 113 -7.49 17.95 -21.77
CA ARG A 113 -7.64 16.99 -22.90
C ARG A 113 -6.53 15.93 -22.94
N THR A 114 -5.80 15.76 -21.85
CA THR A 114 -4.71 14.77 -21.71
C THR A 114 -5.17 13.66 -20.77
N PRO A 115 -4.80 12.40 -21.02
CA PRO A 115 -5.20 11.31 -20.16
C PRO A 115 -4.66 11.48 -18.73
N VAL A 116 -5.56 11.31 -17.76
CA VAL A 116 -5.26 11.41 -16.33
C VAL A 116 -5.53 10.07 -15.67
N VAL A 117 -4.56 9.56 -14.91
CA VAL A 117 -4.73 8.33 -14.13
C VAL A 117 -4.69 8.65 -12.63
N LEU A 118 -5.79 8.36 -11.95
CA LEU A 118 -5.92 8.50 -10.51
C LEU A 118 -5.32 7.26 -9.82
N ALA A 119 -4.12 7.41 -9.25
CA ALA A 119 -3.37 6.38 -8.53
C ALA A 119 -3.00 6.81 -7.11
N CYS A 120 -3.74 7.78 -6.55
CA CYS A 120 -3.47 8.42 -5.25
C CYS A 120 -4.14 7.70 -4.06
N GLY A 121 -4.47 6.42 -4.20
CA GLY A 121 -5.00 5.61 -3.12
C GLY A 121 -6.31 6.19 -2.53
N ALA A 122 -6.29 6.52 -1.24
CA ALA A 122 -7.45 7.10 -0.57
C ALA A 122 -7.91 8.44 -1.18
N GLY A 123 -7.00 9.21 -1.76
CA GLY A 123 -7.32 10.49 -2.42
C GLY A 123 -8.14 10.35 -3.70
N CYS A 124 -8.18 9.17 -4.31
CA CYS A 124 -8.96 8.94 -5.54
C CYS A 124 -10.44 9.29 -5.35
N ARG A 125 -11.03 8.98 -4.20
CA ARG A 125 -12.44 9.25 -3.91
C ARG A 125 -12.74 10.76 -3.88
N ALA A 126 -11.87 11.55 -3.26
CA ALA A 126 -12.03 13.01 -3.19
C ALA A 126 -11.90 13.67 -4.57
N LEU A 127 -11.00 13.16 -5.43
CA LEU A 127 -10.79 13.70 -6.78
C LEU A 127 -11.85 13.24 -7.78
N ALA A 128 -12.47 12.09 -7.57
CA ALA A 128 -13.48 11.50 -8.43
C ALA A 128 -14.63 10.88 -7.60
N PRO A 129 -15.57 11.69 -7.09
CA PRO A 129 -16.68 11.20 -6.27
C PRO A 129 -17.59 10.20 -7.01
N HIS A 130 -17.60 10.25 -8.34
CA HIS A 130 -18.39 9.36 -9.21
C HIS A 130 -17.84 7.93 -9.32
N LEU A 131 -16.64 7.64 -8.78
CA LEU A 131 -16.10 6.28 -8.79
C LEU A 131 -17.05 5.29 -8.13
N GLU A 132 -17.01 4.04 -8.59
CA GLU A 132 -17.88 2.96 -8.10
C GLU A 132 -17.92 2.90 -6.56
N ALA A 133 -19.13 2.71 -6.00
CA ALA A 133 -19.34 2.71 -4.55
C ALA A 133 -18.64 1.55 -3.81
N ARG A 134 -18.17 0.53 -4.56
CA ARG A 134 -17.32 -0.54 -3.99
C ARG A 134 -15.92 -0.07 -3.59
N LEU A 135 -15.42 1.04 -4.18
CA LEU A 135 -14.21 1.69 -3.71
C LEU A 135 -14.53 2.52 -2.47
N ARG A 136 -13.93 2.16 -1.36
CA ARG A 136 -14.08 2.83 -0.07
C ARG A 136 -12.72 3.15 0.53
N VAL A 137 -12.74 3.90 1.62
CA VAL A 137 -11.53 4.29 2.35
C VAL A 137 -11.65 3.88 3.82
N SER A 138 -10.59 3.31 4.36
CA SER A 138 -10.41 2.95 5.76
C SER A 138 -9.22 3.70 6.35
N TRP A 139 -9.11 3.73 7.67
CA TRP A 139 -7.88 4.09 8.37
C TRP A 139 -7.13 2.83 8.76
N ALA A 140 -5.83 2.81 8.49
CA ALA A 140 -4.94 1.72 8.91
C ALA A 140 -3.80 2.27 9.75
N GLY A 141 -3.45 1.55 10.82
CA GLY A 141 -2.36 1.92 11.71
C GLY A 141 -1.43 0.77 12.02
N ILE A 142 -0.19 1.10 12.31
CA ILE A 142 0.90 0.15 12.60
C ILE A 142 1.86 0.75 13.63
N LEU A 143 2.49 -0.10 14.45
CA LEU A 143 3.62 0.26 15.28
C LEU A 143 4.91 -0.02 14.53
N GLU A 144 5.78 0.96 14.48
CA GLU A 144 7.15 0.86 13.98
C GLU A 144 8.10 0.85 15.18
N LEU A 145 8.73 -0.30 15.42
CA LEU A 145 9.65 -0.55 16.51
C LEU A 145 11.07 -0.59 15.97
N GLU A 146 12.04 -0.04 16.70
CA GLU A 146 13.45 -0.14 16.33
C GLU A 146 13.99 -1.53 16.67
N LEU A 147 14.65 -2.19 15.72
CA LEU A 147 15.40 -3.41 15.94
C LEU A 147 16.81 -3.05 16.44
N GLY A 148 16.90 -2.40 17.60
CA GLY A 148 18.19 -2.19 18.27
C GLY A 148 18.68 -3.47 18.99
N PRO A 149 19.82 -3.39 19.70
CA PRO A 149 20.30 -4.47 20.56
C PRO A 149 19.23 -4.93 21.58
N ALA A 150 18.31 -4.03 21.94
CA ALA A 150 17.15 -4.33 22.76
C ALA A 150 16.07 -5.16 22.04
N GLY A 151 16.06 -5.28 20.72
CA GLY A 151 15.15 -6.16 19.97
C GLY A 151 15.39 -7.66 20.26
N ALA A 152 16.52 -7.99 20.86
CA ALA A 152 16.80 -9.34 21.37
C ALA A 152 15.85 -9.78 22.50
N TRP A 153 15.22 -8.84 23.20
CA TRP A 153 14.32 -9.14 24.32
C TRP A 153 12.97 -9.74 23.90
N LEU A 154 12.56 -9.58 22.63
CA LEU A 154 11.35 -10.24 22.12
C LEU A 154 11.56 -11.72 21.81
N GLY A 155 12.75 -12.30 22.05
CA GLY A 155 13.05 -13.70 21.71
C GLY A 155 12.87 -13.98 20.23
N TRP A 156 12.90 -12.96 19.41
CA TRP A 156 12.46 -12.99 18.03
C TRP A 156 13.54 -13.53 17.10
N ARG A 157 13.18 -14.53 16.28
CA ARG A 157 14.11 -15.07 15.29
C ARG A 157 14.26 -14.04 14.16
N GLN A 158 15.44 -13.43 14.06
CA GLN A 158 15.77 -12.50 12.98
C GLN A 158 15.37 -13.09 11.61
N GLY A 159 14.55 -12.34 10.87
CA GLY A 159 14.14 -12.71 9.51
C GLY A 159 12.81 -13.46 9.38
N LEU A 160 12.17 -13.89 10.46
CA LEU A 160 10.86 -14.53 10.41
C LEU A 160 9.73 -13.49 10.53
N ALA A 161 8.89 -13.37 9.50
CA ALA A 161 7.64 -12.66 9.59
C ALA A 161 6.56 -13.55 10.21
N GLN A 162 5.79 -13.02 11.15
CA GLN A 162 4.66 -13.71 11.78
C GLN A 162 3.37 -12.97 11.48
N LEU A 163 2.38 -13.65 10.94
CA LEU A 163 1.07 -13.09 10.63
C LEU A 163 -0.05 -13.97 11.20
N PRO A 164 -1.25 -13.42 11.43
CA PRO A 164 -2.39 -14.23 11.84
C PRO A 164 -2.74 -15.25 10.74
N GLN A 165 -3.30 -16.37 11.14
CA GLN A 165 -3.76 -17.40 10.20
C GLN A 165 -4.94 -16.90 9.33
N ARG A 166 -5.75 -16.00 9.88
CA ARG A 166 -6.89 -15.37 9.20
C ARG A 166 -6.87 -13.87 9.41
N PHE A 167 -7.13 -13.13 8.33
CA PHE A 167 -7.18 -11.68 8.37
C PHE A 167 -8.61 -11.20 8.58
N GLY A 168 -8.86 -10.54 9.72
CA GLY A 168 -10.14 -9.94 10.04
C GLY A 168 -10.47 -8.75 9.15
N ARG A 169 -9.45 -8.01 8.69
CA ARG A 169 -9.59 -6.85 7.81
C ARG A 169 -10.38 -7.18 6.55
N GLN A 170 -10.07 -8.26 5.85
CA GLN A 170 -10.78 -8.61 4.61
C GLN A 170 -12.28 -8.91 4.85
N ALA A 171 -12.61 -9.52 6.01
CA ALA A 171 -14.00 -9.74 6.39
C ALA A 171 -14.71 -8.41 6.70
N LEU A 172 -14.04 -7.47 7.37
CA LEU A 172 -14.56 -6.15 7.68
C LEU A 172 -14.76 -5.32 6.40
N GLU A 173 -13.80 -5.35 5.47
CA GLU A 173 -13.88 -4.67 4.17
C GLU A 173 -15.11 -5.12 3.36
N ARG A 174 -15.38 -6.44 3.32
CA ARG A 174 -16.57 -6.98 2.64
C ARG A 174 -17.88 -6.54 3.29
N ARG A 175 -17.90 -6.36 4.61
CA ARG A 175 -19.08 -5.89 5.36
C ARG A 175 -19.25 -4.38 5.36
N ALA A 176 -18.27 -3.62 4.87
CA ALA A 176 -18.28 -2.16 4.89
C ALA A 176 -19.57 -1.51 4.33
N PRO A 177 -20.22 -2.03 3.25
CA PRO A 177 -21.47 -1.47 2.76
C PRO A 177 -22.64 -1.54 3.75
N GLN A 178 -22.59 -2.45 4.72
CA GLN A 178 -23.67 -2.73 5.68
C GLN A 178 -23.42 -2.08 7.05
N LEU A 179 -22.28 -1.42 7.25
CA LEU A 179 -21.95 -0.80 8.53
C LEU A 179 -22.87 0.38 8.83
N GLN A 180 -23.48 0.38 10.02
CA GLN A 180 -24.28 1.48 10.57
C GLN A 180 -23.46 2.37 11.51
N GLN A 181 -22.37 1.83 12.04
CA GLN A 181 -21.43 2.51 12.92
C GLN A 181 -20.00 2.12 12.56
N GLU A 182 -19.01 2.85 13.07
CA GLU A 182 -17.61 2.50 12.85
C GLU A 182 -17.29 1.12 13.43
N ALA A 183 -16.44 0.39 12.74
CA ALA A 183 -15.95 -0.91 13.15
C ALA A 183 -14.44 -0.98 12.95
N TRP A 184 -13.76 -1.69 13.85
CA TRP A 184 -12.32 -1.86 13.77
C TRP A 184 -11.92 -3.31 14.03
N VAL A 185 -10.72 -3.66 13.58
CA VAL A 185 -10.12 -4.98 13.74
C VAL A 185 -8.61 -4.84 13.84
N VAL A 186 -7.99 -5.73 14.63
CA VAL A 186 -6.53 -5.89 14.66
C VAL A 186 -6.17 -7.23 14.04
N ASP A 187 -5.33 -7.18 13.02
CA ASP A 187 -4.66 -8.33 12.45
C ASP A 187 -3.22 -8.35 13.00
N GLY A 188 -3.04 -9.01 14.15
CA GLY A 188 -1.76 -9.03 14.87
C GLY A 188 -0.68 -9.76 14.09
N GLY A 189 0.42 -9.06 13.81
CA GLY A 189 1.58 -9.62 13.13
C GLY A 189 2.86 -8.87 13.47
N LEU A 190 4.00 -9.54 13.27
CA LEU A 190 5.33 -8.99 13.44
C LEU A 190 6.13 -9.22 12.16
N VAL A 191 6.59 -8.16 11.53
CA VAL A 191 7.29 -8.25 10.25
C VAL A 191 8.56 -7.40 10.26
N PRO A 192 9.75 -8.02 10.13
CA PRO A 192 11.00 -7.27 10.00
C PRO A 192 11.05 -6.52 8.68
N CYS A 193 11.51 -5.27 8.74
CA CYS A 193 11.63 -4.41 7.58
C CYS A 193 12.90 -3.55 7.71
N GLY A 194 14.01 -4.03 7.16
CA GLY A 194 15.32 -3.41 7.36
C GLY A 194 15.77 -3.54 8.81
N ASP A 195 16.04 -2.39 9.44
CA ASP A 195 16.41 -2.23 10.85
C ASP A 195 15.20 -2.03 11.79
N ARG A 196 13.99 -2.14 11.26
CA ARG A 196 12.72 -1.93 11.96
C ARG A 196 11.92 -3.22 12.08
N LEU A 197 11.06 -3.27 13.09
CA LEU A 197 10.02 -4.26 13.22
C LEU A 197 8.66 -3.58 13.09
N LEU A 198 7.87 -4.00 12.12
CA LEU A 198 6.50 -3.53 11.95
C LEU A 198 5.57 -4.45 12.72
N ALA A 199 4.81 -3.91 13.67
CA ALA A 199 3.87 -4.65 14.51
C ALA A 199 2.43 -4.13 14.32
N GLY A 200 1.51 -4.96 14.07
CA GLY A 200 0.11 -4.59 13.84
C GLY A 200 -0.49 -5.51 12.79
N GLN A 201 -1.51 -5.11 12.08
CA GLN A 201 -2.14 -3.82 11.80
C GLN A 201 -3.45 -3.64 12.56
N ILE A 202 -3.84 -2.40 12.85
CA ILE A 202 -5.21 -2.04 13.18
C ILE A 202 -5.87 -1.39 11.97
N SER A 203 -7.13 -1.74 11.68
CA SER A 203 -7.93 -1.14 10.62
C SER A 203 -9.25 -0.66 11.17
N LEU A 204 -9.68 0.56 10.81
CA LEU A 204 -10.95 1.16 11.18
C LEU A 204 -11.71 1.55 9.93
N ILE A 205 -12.96 1.10 9.80
CA ILE A 205 -13.87 1.43 8.71
C ILE A 205 -15.09 2.12 9.28
N ARG A 206 -15.48 3.24 8.66
CA ARG A 206 -16.70 3.98 8.98
C ARG A 206 -17.79 3.73 7.97
N PRO A 207 -19.06 3.95 8.34
CA PRO A 207 -20.14 4.04 7.36
C PRO A 207 -19.82 5.07 6.26
N GLY A 208 -20.30 4.84 5.05
CA GLY A 208 -20.04 5.74 3.93
C GLY A 208 -18.90 5.29 3.02
N LEU A 209 -18.54 6.14 2.09
CA LEU A 209 -17.53 5.85 1.05
C LEU A 209 -16.15 6.38 1.42
N GLU A 210 -16.09 7.41 2.23
CA GLU A 210 -14.87 8.14 2.62
C GLU A 210 -14.42 7.76 4.03
N ALA A 211 -13.14 7.96 4.32
CA ALA A 211 -12.60 7.72 5.65
C ALA A 211 -12.96 8.80 6.66
N GLY A 212 -13.34 9.99 6.20
CA GLY A 212 -13.51 11.17 7.03
C GLY A 212 -12.21 11.63 7.70
N GLN A 213 -12.34 12.41 8.76
CA GLN A 213 -11.18 12.84 9.56
C GLN A 213 -10.48 11.64 10.20
N GLY A 214 -9.15 11.71 10.34
CA GLY A 214 -8.35 10.68 11.00
C GLY A 214 -8.87 10.39 12.42
N PRO A 215 -8.89 9.10 12.84
CA PRO A 215 -9.21 8.75 14.21
C PRO A 215 -8.12 9.26 15.15
N ASP A 216 -8.46 9.37 16.43
CA ASP A 216 -7.48 9.69 17.46
C ASP A 216 -6.35 8.64 17.46
N ALA A 217 -5.14 9.09 17.21
CA ALA A 217 -3.97 8.22 17.08
C ALA A 217 -3.64 7.50 18.40
N ALA A 218 -3.82 8.17 19.56
CA ALA A 218 -3.53 7.57 20.85
C ALA A 218 -4.53 6.45 21.18
N VAL A 219 -5.81 6.65 20.86
CA VAL A 219 -6.85 5.61 21.03
C VAL A 219 -6.57 4.41 20.11
N MET A 220 -6.21 4.64 18.86
CA MET A 220 -5.89 3.56 17.92
C MET A 220 -4.62 2.81 18.32
N GLU A 221 -3.59 3.51 18.77
CA GLU A 221 -2.37 2.91 19.30
C GLU A 221 -2.65 2.05 20.52
N GLN A 222 -3.42 2.55 21.49
CA GLN A 222 -3.78 1.80 22.69
C GLN A 222 -4.52 0.50 22.34
N ARG A 223 -5.50 0.56 21.43
CA ARG A 223 -6.23 -0.62 20.94
C ARG A 223 -5.29 -1.63 20.28
N LEU A 224 -4.37 -1.14 19.43
CA LEU A 224 -3.39 -1.98 18.77
C LEU A 224 -2.46 -2.67 19.77
N ARG A 225 -1.86 -1.90 20.69
CA ARG A 225 -0.97 -2.44 21.73
C ARG A 225 -1.67 -3.47 22.62
N SER A 226 -2.89 -3.17 23.06
CA SER A 226 -3.69 -4.10 23.87
C SER A 226 -3.96 -5.42 23.15
N ALA A 227 -4.28 -5.36 21.85
CA ALA A 227 -4.52 -6.58 21.06
C ALA A 227 -3.23 -7.37 20.79
N LEU A 228 -2.11 -6.69 20.54
CA LEU A 228 -0.81 -7.33 20.33
C LEU A 228 -0.27 -7.97 21.61
N ALA A 229 -0.46 -7.33 22.77
CA ALA A 229 0.00 -7.82 24.06
C ALA A 229 -0.65 -9.15 24.47
N ALA A 230 -1.81 -9.48 23.93
CA ALA A 230 -2.44 -10.79 24.15
C ALA A 230 -1.58 -11.95 23.59
N GLN A 231 -0.78 -11.70 22.56
CA GLN A 231 0.13 -12.69 21.97
C GLN A 231 1.59 -12.42 22.32
N TRP A 232 1.96 -11.15 22.45
CA TRP A 232 3.31 -10.67 22.77
C TRP A 232 3.24 -9.63 23.89
N PRO A 233 3.25 -10.06 25.17
CA PRO A 233 3.02 -9.17 26.31
C PRO A 233 3.90 -7.92 26.33
N ASP A 234 5.16 -8.06 25.93
CA ASP A 234 6.14 -6.97 25.89
C ASP A 234 5.74 -5.83 24.94
N LEU A 235 4.89 -6.09 23.94
CA LEU A 235 4.42 -5.06 23.01
C LEU A 235 3.46 -4.04 23.63
N ALA A 236 2.95 -4.32 24.86
CA ALA A 236 2.15 -3.34 25.60
C ALA A 236 2.90 -2.03 25.81
N THR A 237 4.22 -2.12 26.11
CA THR A 237 5.05 -0.98 26.49
C THR A 237 6.31 -0.82 25.62
N ALA A 238 6.48 -1.66 24.61
CA ALA A 238 7.64 -1.58 23.72
C ALA A 238 7.82 -0.18 23.14
N PRO A 239 9.02 0.40 23.18
CA PRO A 239 9.29 1.69 22.56
C PRO A 239 9.11 1.60 21.06
N GLY A 240 8.45 2.60 20.48
CA GLY A 240 8.19 2.64 19.05
C GLY A 240 7.23 3.74 18.68
N GLN A 241 7.07 3.97 17.40
CA GLN A 241 6.22 5.02 16.86
C GLN A 241 4.96 4.42 16.22
N TYR A 242 3.79 4.83 16.69
CA TYR A 242 2.53 4.55 16.01
C TYR A 242 2.36 5.48 14.81
N ARG A 243 2.00 4.92 13.69
CA ARG A 243 1.68 5.65 12.45
C ARG A 243 0.38 5.15 11.86
N GLN A 244 -0.40 6.07 11.28
CA GLN A 244 -1.65 5.74 10.61
C GLN A 244 -1.81 6.50 9.30
N CYS A 245 -2.56 5.94 8.37
CA CYS A 245 -2.91 6.55 7.11
C CYS A 245 -4.27 6.08 6.61
N ALA A 246 -4.86 6.86 5.71
CA ALA A 246 -6.03 6.44 4.96
C ALA A 246 -5.63 5.46 3.85
N VAL A 247 -6.40 4.39 3.67
CA VAL A 247 -6.15 3.32 2.70
C VAL A 247 -7.41 3.04 1.90
N SER A 248 -7.31 3.05 0.57
CA SER A 248 -8.41 2.63 -0.30
C SER A 248 -8.49 1.11 -0.42
N PHE A 249 -9.71 0.59 -0.46
CA PHE A 249 -10.00 -0.81 -0.72
C PHE A 249 -11.28 -0.96 -1.53
N CYS A 250 -11.45 -2.11 -2.21
CA CYS A 250 -12.71 -2.47 -2.84
C CYS A 250 -13.41 -3.56 -2.05
N THR A 251 -14.71 -3.40 -1.80
CA THR A 251 -15.50 -4.30 -0.92
C THR A 251 -15.61 -5.72 -1.45
N ASP A 252 -15.45 -5.92 -2.75
CA ASP A 252 -15.42 -7.22 -3.43
C ASP A 252 -14.00 -7.80 -3.59
N GLY A 253 -12.96 -7.07 -3.10
CA GLY A 253 -11.56 -7.47 -3.22
C GLY A 253 -10.95 -7.27 -4.61
N ARG A 254 -11.72 -6.75 -5.59
CA ARG A 254 -11.24 -6.49 -6.96
C ARG A 254 -10.88 -5.02 -7.11
N PRO A 255 -9.63 -4.65 -7.38
CA PRO A 255 -9.24 -3.26 -7.52
C PRO A 255 -9.95 -2.58 -8.70
N LEU A 256 -10.04 -1.26 -8.66
CA LEU A 256 -10.36 -0.46 -9.83
C LEU A 256 -9.06 -0.26 -10.63
N ALA A 257 -9.02 -0.80 -11.84
CA ALA A 257 -7.90 -0.70 -12.77
C ALA A 257 -8.45 -0.57 -14.19
N GLY A 258 -8.69 0.67 -14.65
CA GLY A 258 -9.27 0.92 -15.98
C GLY A 258 -9.86 2.31 -16.13
N PRO A 259 -10.58 2.56 -17.25
CA PRO A 259 -11.23 3.85 -17.49
C PRO A 259 -12.35 4.10 -16.48
N CYS A 260 -12.48 5.35 -16.04
CA CYS A 260 -13.54 5.79 -15.12
C CYS A 260 -14.24 7.07 -15.59
N GLY A 261 -13.88 7.59 -16.75
CA GLY A 261 -14.48 8.77 -17.39
C GLY A 261 -13.83 9.06 -18.73
N PRO A 262 -14.27 10.10 -19.45
CA PRO A 262 -13.59 10.57 -20.65
C PRO A 262 -12.15 10.95 -20.32
N ASP A 263 -11.17 10.28 -20.95
CA ASP A 263 -9.74 10.44 -20.73
C ASP A 263 -9.28 10.33 -19.26
N GLN A 264 -10.14 9.77 -18.38
CA GLN A 264 -9.83 9.48 -16.98
C GLN A 264 -9.74 7.98 -16.72
N TRP A 265 -8.72 7.61 -15.95
CA TRP A 265 -8.43 6.23 -15.54
C TRP A 265 -8.22 6.16 -14.04
N VAL A 266 -8.41 4.99 -13.46
CA VAL A 266 -8.20 4.77 -12.02
C VAL A 266 -7.37 3.52 -11.79
N LEU A 267 -6.46 3.58 -10.82
CA LEU A 267 -5.63 2.47 -10.36
C LEU A 267 -5.59 2.48 -8.83
N ALA A 268 -6.61 1.91 -8.18
CA ALA A 268 -6.82 2.03 -6.74
C ALA A 268 -7.61 0.86 -6.14
N GLY A 269 -7.70 0.81 -4.80
CA GLY A 269 -8.55 -0.14 -4.09
C GLY A 269 -7.94 -1.54 -3.92
N PHE A 270 -6.64 -1.66 -3.87
CA PHE A 270 -5.91 -2.93 -3.77
C PHE A 270 -5.88 -3.47 -2.33
N SER A 271 -6.48 -4.63 -2.11
CA SER A 271 -6.26 -5.45 -0.91
C SER A 271 -5.08 -6.40 -1.18
N GLY A 272 -3.89 -6.05 -0.69
CA GLY A 272 -2.63 -6.75 -1.04
C GLY A 272 -1.89 -6.10 -2.21
N ALA A 273 -1.73 -4.79 -2.14
CA ALA A 273 -1.20 -3.96 -3.21
C ALA A 273 0.16 -4.44 -3.77
N PHE A 274 1.10 -4.86 -2.92
CA PHE A 274 2.41 -5.31 -3.38
C PHE A 274 2.36 -6.59 -4.23
N ALA A 275 1.31 -7.41 -4.09
CA ALA A 275 1.12 -8.59 -4.93
C ALA A 275 0.43 -8.29 -6.27
N GLN A 276 -0.43 -7.26 -6.31
CA GLN A 276 -1.34 -7.04 -7.45
C GLN A 276 -0.95 -5.86 -8.33
N VAL A 277 -0.40 -4.79 -7.73
CA VAL A 277 -0.11 -3.54 -8.46
C VAL A 277 0.89 -3.71 -9.60
N PRO A 278 1.98 -4.51 -9.50
CA PRO A 278 2.93 -4.62 -10.61
C PRO A 278 2.29 -5.12 -11.91
N ASP A 279 1.44 -6.13 -11.84
CA ASP A 279 0.76 -6.66 -13.04
C ASP A 279 -0.39 -5.73 -13.49
N ALA A 280 -1.12 -5.10 -12.57
CA ALA A 280 -2.16 -4.13 -12.90
C ALA A 280 -1.59 -2.88 -13.58
N ALA A 281 -0.47 -2.35 -13.07
CA ALA A 281 0.22 -1.21 -13.68
C ALA A 281 0.76 -1.55 -15.06
N HIS A 282 1.35 -2.73 -15.23
CA HIS A 282 1.84 -3.22 -16.52
C HIS A 282 0.71 -3.31 -17.55
N GLY A 283 -0.39 -3.99 -17.22
CA GLY A 283 -1.54 -4.12 -18.13
C GLY A 283 -2.23 -2.79 -18.44
N MET A 284 -2.29 -1.87 -17.48
CA MET A 284 -2.82 -0.52 -17.73
C MET A 284 -1.89 0.28 -18.64
N ALA A 285 -0.58 0.17 -18.46
CA ALA A 285 0.39 0.83 -19.33
C ALA A 285 0.29 0.33 -20.79
N ASP A 286 0.04 -0.98 -21.02
CA ASP A 286 -0.22 -1.52 -22.36
C ASP A 286 -1.47 -0.89 -23.00
N GLN A 287 -2.57 -0.78 -22.24
CA GLN A 287 -3.81 -0.18 -22.73
C GLN A 287 -3.62 1.32 -23.07
N LEU A 288 -2.92 2.05 -22.19
CA LEU A 288 -2.63 3.46 -22.40
C LEU A 288 -1.69 3.68 -23.58
N ALA A 289 -0.67 2.84 -23.73
CA ALA A 289 0.25 2.90 -24.86
C ALA A 289 -0.47 2.61 -26.18
N ALA A 290 -1.32 1.60 -26.23
CA ALA A 290 -2.11 1.28 -27.44
C ALA A 290 -3.05 2.43 -27.87
N LYS A 291 -3.49 3.27 -26.94
CA LYS A 291 -4.39 4.39 -27.22
C LYS A 291 -3.66 5.72 -27.50
N TRP A 292 -2.49 5.95 -26.89
CA TRP A 292 -1.82 7.26 -26.90
C TRP A 292 -0.32 7.20 -27.27
N ALA A 293 0.23 6.06 -27.68
CA ALA A 293 1.55 6.06 -28.31
C ALA A 293 1.49 6.87 -29.62
N PRO A 294 2.56 7.65 -29.93
CA PRO A 294 2.63 8.46 -31.14
C PRO A 294 2.62 7.61 -32.42
#